data_76e4c4b37f2bd915419b1f01335ff982
#
_entry.id   76e4c4b37f2bd915419b1f01335ff982
#
_cell.length_a   1.000
_cell.length_b   1.000
_cell.length_c   1.000
_cell.angle_alpha   90.00
_cell.angle_beta   90.00
_cell.angle_gamma   90.00
#
_symmetry.space_group_name_H-M   'P 1'
#
loop_
_entity.id
_entity.type
_entity.pdbx_description
1 polymer ?
#
loop_
_entity_poly.entity_id
_entity_poly.type
_entity_poly.pdbx_seq_one_letter_code
_entity_poly.pdbx_strand_id
1 'polypeptide(L)'
;QVDVLSHPAVGGFLTHCGWNSILESIWSGVPMICYPLLTDQFTNRKLVVDDWKIGVNLHDKRSVTREEIAENIRCVMSGKSSDRFKQEIKKVKKTLENALARGGSSQKNLNQFTMDVKKKIRKNQ
;
A
#
# COMPACT_ATOMS: atom_id res chain seq x y z
N GLN A 1 5.69 12.65 -3.76
CA GLN A 1 6.00 11.22 -3.59
C GLN A 1 5.53 10.40 -4.80
N VAL A 2 4.32 10.61 -5.29
CA VAL A 2 3.76 9.88 -6.46
C VAL A 2 4.66 9.99 -7.69
N ASP A 3 5.13 11.19 -8.03
CA ASP A 3 5.98 11.41 -9.21
C ASP A 3 7.30 10.61 -9.12
N VAL A 4 7.87 10.51 -7.92
CA VAL A 4 9.08 9.71 -7.67
C VAL A 4 8.77 8.21 -7.80
N LEU A 5 7.70 7.73 -7.15
CA LEU A 5 7.31 6.32 -7.20
C LEU A 5 6.92 5.85 -8.61
N SER A 6 6.38 6.75 -9.43
CA SER A 6 5.99 6.44 -10.80
C SER A 6 7.18 6.39 -11.78
N HIS A 7 8.36 6.77 -11.35
CA HIS A 7 9.55 6.75 -12.22
C HIS A 7 9.99 5.31 -12.49
N PRO A 8 10.25 4.92 -13.76
CA PRO A 8 10.54 3.53 -14.13
C PRO A 8 11.82 2.95 -13.51
N ALA A 9 12.73 3.79 -13.01
CA ALA A 9 13.93 3.36 -12.31
C ALA A 9 13.67 2.96 -10.84
N VAL A 10 12.47 3.23 -10.29
CA VAL A 10 12.13 2.88 -8.91
C VAL A 10 11.62 1.45 -8.88
N GLY A 11 12.39 0.55 -8.28
CA GLY A 11 12.05 -0.87 -8.18
C GLY A 11 11.54 -1.31 -6.81
N GLY A 12 11.63 -0.46 -5.77
CA GLY A 12 11.18 -0.76 -4.42
C GLY A 12 11.05 0.50 -3.58
N PHE A 13 10.22 0.45 -2.53
CA PHE A 13 9.94 1.57 -1.65
C PHE A 13 10.07 1.16 -0.17
N LEU A 14 11.04 1.74 0.52
CA LEU A 14 11.15 1.61 1.97
C LEU A 14 10.15 2.58 2.62
N THR A 15 9.18 2.03 3.34
CA THR A 15 8.06 2.81 3.90
C THR A 15 7.82 2.52 5.37
N HIS A 16 7.41 3.53 6.13
CA HIS A 16 6.89 3.38 7.49
C HIS A 16 5.47 2.76 7.53
N CYS A 17 4.89 2.41 6.39
CA CYS A 17 3.54 1.84 6.25
C CYS A 17 2.39 2.78 6.62
N GLY A 18 2.56 4.09 6.45
CA GLY A 18 1.44 5.03 6.47
C GLY A 18 0.47 4.73 5.33
N TRP A 19 -0.85 4.84 5.59
CA TRP A 19 -1.87 4.40 4.63
C TRP A 19 -1.75 5.06 3.26
N ASN A 20 -1.54 6.38 3.22
CA ASN A 20 -1.37 7.08 1.94
C ASN A 20 -0.15 6.59 1.15
N SER A 21 0.97 6.36 1.83
CA SER A 21 2.19 5.85 1.19
C SER A 21 1.99 4.45 0.59
N ILE A 22 1.20 3.60 1.26
CA ILE A 22 0.84 2.28 0.74
C ILE A 22 -0.02 2.40 -0.52
N LEU A 23 -1.05 3.24 -0.49
CA LEU A 23 -1.92 3.46 -1.65
C LEU A 23 -1.15 4.03 -2.85
N GLU A 24 -0.26 4.98 -2.63
CA GLU A 24 0.60 5.56 -3.66
C GLU A 24 1.57 4.53 -4.26
N SER A 25 2.13 3.66 -3.43
CA SER A 25 3.01 2.57 -3.88
C SER A 25 2.26 1.54 -4.72
N ILE A 26 1.06 1.13 -4.29
CA ILE A 26 0.20 0.23 -5.05
C ILE A 26 -0.19 0.86 -6.39
N TRP A 27 -0.57 2.14 -6.39
CA TRP A 27 -0.94 2.87 -7.60
C TRP A 27 0.21 2.95 -8.61
N SER A 28 1.42 3.15 -8.10
CA SER A 28 2.65 3.18 -8.91
C SER A 28 3.18 1.79 -9.28
N GLY A 29 2.64 0.72 -8.70
CA GLY A 29 3.07 -0.65 -8.97
C GLY A 29 4.43 -1.00 -8.35
N VAL A 30 4.81 -0.33 -7.25
CA VAL A 30 6.12 -0.47 -6.61
C VAL A 30 6.01 -1.35 -5.36
N PRO A 31 6.75 -2.47 -5.28
CA PRO A 31 6.80 -3.30 -4.08
C PRO A 31 7.42 -2.58 -2.88
N MET A 32 7.00 -2.98 -1.68
CA MET A 32 7.38 -2.28 -0.45
C MET A 32 8.32 -3.08 0.44
N ILE A 33 9.22 -2.36 1.12
CA ILE A 33 9.97 -2.83 2.28
C ILE A 33 9.37 -2.10 3.49
N CYS A 34 8.68 -2.84 4.34
CA CYS A 34 7.90 -2.29 5.45
C CYS A 34 8.75 -2.11 6.70
N TYR A 35 8.74 -0.92 7.26
CA TYR A 35 9.37 -0.59 8.54
C TYR A 35 8.42 0.26 9.39
N PRO A 36 7.36 -0.34 9.96
CA PRO A 36 6.38 0.38 10.77
C PRO A 36 7.01 0.91 12.05
N LEU A 37 6.63 2.11 12.44
CA LEU A 37 7.14 2.81 13.62
C LEU A 37 6.08 2.97 14.70
N LEU A 38 4.84 3.29 14.35
CA LEU A 38 3.78 3.67 15.28
C LEU A 38 2.39 3.20 14.81
N THR A 39 1.49 3.04 15.77
CA THR A 39 0.02 2.95 15.62
C THR A 39 -0.50 1.98 14.56
N ASP A 40 -1.29 2.47 13.62
CA ASP A 40 -1.94 1.73 12.52
C ASP A 40 -0.95 1.14 11.51
N GLN A 41 0.30 1.63 11.50
CA GLN A 41 1.33 1.18 10.58
C GLN A 41 1.64 -0.33 10.71
N PHE A 42 1.52 -0.89 11.90
CA PHE A 42 1.69 -2.34 12.12
C PHE A 42 0.57 -3.16 11.47
N THR A 43 -0.67 -2.67 11.56
CA THR A 43 -1.81 -3.28 10.86
C THR A 43 -1.65 -3.15 9.35
N ASN A 44 -1.25 -1.98 8.89
CA ASN A 44 -1.01 -1.72 7.48
C ASN A 44 0.11 -2.59 6.91
N ARG A 45 1.21 -2.79 7.66
CA ARG A 45 2.28 -3.73 7.32
C ARG A 45 1.74 -5.15 7.12
N LYS A 46 0.86 -5.61 8.02
CA LYS A 46 0.24 -6.93 7.90
C LYS A 46 -0.51 -7.08 6.58
N LEU A 47 -1.27 -6.08 6.16
CA LEU A 47 -1.95 -6.09 4.86
C LEU A 47 -0.96 -6.23 3.70
N VAL A 48 0.12 -5.45 3.71
CA VAL A 48 1.13 -5.45 2.64
C VAL A 48 1.88 -6.78 2.54
N VAL A 49 2.31 -7.34 3.68
CA VAL A 49 3.22 -8.48 3.73
C VAL A 49 2.47 -9.81 3.74
N ASP A 50 1.47 -9.92 4.62
CA ASP A 50 0.81 -11.19 4.90
C ASP A 50 -0.41 -11.43 3.99
N ASP A 51 -1.25 -10.42 3.82
CA ASP A 51 -2.52 -10.57 3.12
C ASP A 51 -2.37 -10.34 1.60
N TRP A 52 -1.75 -9.23 1.18
CA TRP A 52 -1.58 -8.89 -0.23
C TRP A 52 -0.29 -9.41 -0.86
N LYS A 53 0.72 -9.71 -0.05
CA LYS A 53 2.02 -10.24 -0.50
C LYS A 53 2.72 -9.36 -1.53
N ILE A 54 2.67 -8.05 -1.32
CA ILE A 54 3.23 -7.01 -2.20
C ILE A 54 4.47 -6.33 -1.62
N GLY A 55 5.08 -6.94 -0.63
CA GLY A 55 6.27 -6.44 0.01
C GLY A 55 6.83 -7.39 1.07
N VAL A 56 7.88 -6.94 1.73
CA VAL A 56 8.57 -7.64 2.81
C VAL A 56 8.58 -6.81 4.08
N ASN A 57 8.66 -7.45 5.24
CA ASN A 57 8.93 -6.78 6.50
C ASN A 57 10.44 -6.64 6.69
N LEU A 58 10.93 -5.42 6.90
CA LEU A 58 12.34 -5.20 7.12
C LEU A 58 12.81 -5.90 8.40
N HIS A 59 12.00 -5.79 9.46
CA HIS A 59 12.42 -6.31 10.76
C HIS A 59 11.30 -6.32 11.81
N ASP A 60 11.38 -7.28 12.75
CA ASP A 60 10.49 -7.41 13.92
C ASP A 60 11.18 -7.08 15.27
N LYS A 61 12.46 -6.72 15.26
CA LYS A 61 13.29 -6.44 16.44
C LYS A 61 13.71 -4.98 16.51
N ARG A 62 14.31 -4.56 17.62
CA ARG A 62 14.73 -3.16 17.86
C ARG A 62 15.93 -2.69 17.03
N SER A 63 16.73 -3.59 16.48
CA SER A 63 17.92 -3.25 15.67
C SER A 63 17.94 -4.03 14.38
N VAL A 64 18.19 -3.36 13.29
CA VAL A 64 18.31 -3.92 11.94
C VAL A 64 19.77 -3.93 11.55
N THR A 65 20.29 -5.04 11.07
CA THR A 65 21.67 -5.13 10.57
C THR A 65 21.76 -4.68 9.11
N ARG A 66 22.96 -4.31 8.70
CA ARG A 66 23.26 -3.95 7.31
C ARG A 66 22.96 -5.12 6.35
N GLU A 67 23.26 -6.33 6.79
CA GLU A 67 23.07 -7.56 6.02
C GLU A 67 21.58 -7.84 5.80
N GLU A 68 20.74 -7.68 6.83
CA GLU A 68 19.29 -7.82 6.74
C GLU A 68 18.68 -6.79 5.77
N ILE A 69 19.14 -5.54 5.83
CA ILE A 69 18.71 -4.49 4.90
C ILE A 69 19.09 -4.87 3.46
N ALA A 70 20.33 -5.29 3.23
CA ALA A 70 20.81 -5.65 1.91
C ALA A 70 20.04 -6.84 1.33
N GLU A 71 19.69 -7.84 2.14
CA GLU A 71 18.90 -8.98 1.72
C GLU A 71 17.47 -8.59 1.33
N ASN A 72 16.82 -7.76 2.14
CA ASN A 72 15.47 -7.24 1.82
C ASN A 72 15.47 -6.43 0.52
N ILE A 73 16.47 -5.59 0.30
CA ILE A 73 16.62 -4.85 -0.95
C ILE A 73 16.76 -5.82 -2.13
N ARG A 74 17.64 -6.82 -2.04
CA ARG A 74 17.80 -7.82 -3.10
C ARG A 74 16.50 -8.59 -3.36
N CYS A 75 15.79 -8.98 -2.31
CA CYS A 75 14.51 -9.69 -2.42
C CYS A 75 13.47 -8.89 -3.20
N VAL A 76 13.39 -7.59 -2.97
CA VAL A 76 12.42 -6.70 -3.64
C VAL A 76 12.88 -6.32 -5.05
N MET A 77 14.19 -6.11 -5.25
CA MET A 77 14.73 -5.56 -6.49
C MET A 77 15.05 -6.61 -7.56
N SER A 78 15.23 -7.87 -7.20
CA SER A 78 15.74 -8.88 -8.14
C SER A 78 15.16 -10.28 -7.94
N GLY A 79 15.23 -11.09 -9.00
CA GLY A 79 14.88 -12.50 -8.98
C GLY A 79 13.40 -12.81 -8.91
N LYS A 80 13.08 -14.09 -8.67
CA LYS A 80 11.71 -14.61 -8.66
C LYS A 80 10.78 -13.92 -7.62
N SER A 81 11.33 -13.47 -6.50
CA SER A 81 10.57 -12.78 -5.47
C SER A 81 10.09 -11.41 -5.98
N SER A 82 10.95 -10.65 -6.65
CA SER A 82 10.60 -9.38 -7.27
C SER A 82 9.49 -9.53 -8.30
N ASP A 83 9.59 -10.54 -9.16
CA ASP A 83 8.57 -10.81 -10.17
C ASP A 83 7.22 -11.16 -9.53
N ARG A 84 7.23 -11.97 -8.46
CA ARG A 84 6.03 -12.31 -7.71
C ARG A 84 5.39 -11.06 -7.09
N PHE A 85 6.17 -10.20 -6.44
CA PHE A 85 5.63 -8.94 -5.87
C PHE A 85 4.99 -8.06 -6.93
N LYS A 86 5.63 -7.92 -8.09
CA LYS A 86 5.08 -7.16 -9.23
C LYS A 86 3.77 -7.75 -9.77
N GLN A 87 3.63 -9.08 -9.79
CA GLN A 87 2.39 -9.75 -10.19
C GLN A 87 1.27 -9.53 -9.16
N GLU A 88 1.56 -9.68 -7.87
CA GLU A 88 0.56 -9.48 -6.81
C GLU A 88 0.12 -8.02 -6.71
N ILE A 89 1.04 -7.06 -6.84
CA ILE A 89 0.69 -5.63 -6.79
C ILE A 89 -0.22 -5.23 -7.97
N LYS A 90 -0.06 -5.84 -9.15
CA LYS A 90 -0.97 -5.63 -10.28
C LYS A 90 -2.40 -6.07 -9.96
N LYS A 91 -2.57 -7.19 -9.24
CA LYS A 91 -3.90 -7.68 -8.81
C LYS A 91 -4.54 -6.72 -7.82
N VAL A 92 -3.78 -6.29 -6.80
CA VAL A 92 -4.28 -5.31 -5.81
C VAL A 92 -4.62 -3.98 -6.48
N LYS A 93 -3.75 -3.48 -7.35
CA LYS A 93 -4.01 -2.26 -8.14
C LYS A 93 -5.30 -2.38 -8.95
N LYS A 94 -5.52 -3.51 -9.61
CA LYS A 94 -6.75 -3.74 -10.38
C LYS A 94 -8.01 -3.69 -9.50
N THR A 95 -7.92 -4.19 -8.27
CA THR A 95 -9.01 -4.09 -7.29
C THR A 95 -9.29 -2.63 -6.92
N LEU A 96 -8.24 -1.81 -6.71
CA LEU A 96 -8.39 -0.37 -6.46
C LEU A 96 -9.00 0.36 -7.65
N GLU A 97 -8.53 0.09 -8.86
CA GLU A 97 -9.08 0.68 -10.08
C GLU A 97 -10.57 0.38 -10.24
N ASN A 98 -10.97 -0.88 -10.00
CA ASN A 98 -12.39 -1.28 -10.05
C ASN A 98 -13.23 -0.59 -8.96
N ALA A 99 -12.69 -0.43 -7.75
CA ALA A 99 -13.38 0.28 -6.66
C ALA A 99 -13.59 1.77 -6.98
N LEU A 100 -12.64 2.40 -7.67
CA LEU A 100 -12.68 3.82 -8.06
C LEU A 100 -13.42 4.07 -9.37
N ALA A 101 -13.66 3.05 -10.17
CA ALA A 101 -14.36 3.18 -11.45
C ALA A 101 -15.80 3.72 -11.25
N ARG A 102 -16.38 4.23 -12.33
CA ARG A 102 -17.79 4.70 -12.33
C ARG A 102 -18.72 3.58 -11.85
N GLY A 103 -19.45 3.85 -10.77
CA GLY A 103 -20.31 2.84 -10.13
C GLY A 103 -19.55 1.81 -9.27
N GLY A 104 -18.26 2.00 -9.03
CA GLY A 104 -17.46 1.18 -8.11
C GLY A 104 -17.81 1.40 -6.65
N SER A 105 -17.31 0.52 -5.78
CA SER A 105 -17.65 0.53 -4.35
C SER A 105 -17.26 1.83 -3.64
N SER A 106 -16.10 2.39 -3.92
CA SER A 106 -15.64 3.64 -3.30
C SER A 106 -16.54 4.81 -3.66
N GLN A 107 -16.95 4.93 -4.92
CA GLN A 107 -17.86 5.99 -5.36
C GLN A 107 -19.25 5.83 -4.72
N LYS A 108 -19.78 4.60 -4.68
CA LYS A 108 -21.07 4.32 -4.03
C LYS A 108 -21.05 4.67 -2.54
N ASN A 109 -20.01 4.26 -1.83
CA ASN A 109 -19.85 4.53 -0.40
C ASN A 109 -19.73 6.04 -0.11
N LEU A 110 -18.96 6.79 -0.91
CA LEU A 110 -18.84 8.23 -0.77
C LEU A 110 -20.18 8.94 -1.01
N ASN A 111 -20.91 8.53 -2.04
CA ASN A 111 -22.23 9.08 -2.35
C ASN A 111 -23.22 8.78 -1.21
N GLN A 112 -23.23 7.55 -0.68
CA GLN A 112 -24.08 7.18 0.45
C GLN A 112 -23.74 7.99 1.68
N PHE A 113 -22.47 8.10 2.04
CA PHE A 113 -22.01 8.93 3.16
C PHE A 113 -22.48 10.39 3.01
N THR A 114 -22.31 10.97 1.83
CA THR A 114 -22.73 12.34 1.56
C THR A 114 -24.25 12.53 1.72
N MET A 115 -25.05 11.56 1.27
CA MET A 115 -26.50 11.59 1.44
C MET A 115 -26.90 11.49 2.91
N ASP A 116 -26.25 10.62 3.67
CA ASP A 116 -26.56 10.41 5.09
C ASP A 116 -26.22 11.65 5.94
N VAL A 117 -25.08 12.28 5.65
CA VAL A 117 -24.71 13.57 6.29
C VAL A 117 -25.74 14.66 5.98
N LYS A 118 -26.12 14.81 4.70
CA LYS A 118 -27.15 15.80 4.31
C LYS A 118 -28.50 15.57 5.01
N LYS A 119 -28.93 14.30 5.13
CA LYS A 119 -30.15 13.94 5.84
C LYS A 119 -30.10 14.33 7.33
N LYS A 120 -28.95 14.07 7.99
CA LYS A 120 -28.78 14.45 9.41
C LYS A 120 -28.82 15.96 9.63
N ILE A 121 -28.14 16.72 8.77
CA ILE A 121 -28.14 18.19 8.86
C ILE A 121 -29.57 18.73 8.73
N ARG A 122 -30.37 18.25 7.76
CA ARG A 122 -31.74 18.70 7.54
C ARG A 122 -32.68 18.33 8.68
N LYS A 123 -32.44 17.25 9.42
CA LYS A 123 -33.25 16.86 10.59
C LYS A 123 -32.98 17.71 11.82
N ASN A 124 -31.84 18.38 11.88
CA ASN A 124 -31.41 19.21 13.00
C ASN A 124 -31.68 20.72 12.76
N GLN A 125 -32.28 21.06 11.64
CA GLN A 125 -32.82 22.40 11.31
C GLN A 125 -34.34 22.41 11.48
#